data_7d725f5e5af8fc9ac438804a714d054d
#
_entry.id   7d725f5e5af8fc9ac438804a714d054d
#
_cell.length_a   1.000
_cell.length_b   1.000
_cell.length_c   1.000
_cell.angle_alpha   90.00
_cell.angle_beta   90.00
_cell.angle_gamma   90.00
#
_symmetry.space_group_name_H-M   'P 1'
#
loop_
_entity.id
_entity.type
_entity.pdbx_description
1 polymer ?
#
loop_
_entity_poly.entity_id
_entity_poly.type
_entity_poly.pdbx_seq_one_letter_code
_entity_poly.pdbx_strand_id
1 'polypeptide(L)'
;ESGEDCIVLASGVAALSGLFFALLQSGDHVIFSSVTYIAVYRLLNELFNNKFQVETTIVDTSDLDAIRKAIRPNTKLIHIETPGNPTLTVFDIRAIAEIAHEHGILLSVDNTFASPYNQRPIELGADFTIESLTKYINGHGDAMGGAIIGKKEYLDLIRAQSQVNLGATISPFNAWLIMRGSVTLPLRMKQHNENAMKVANYLKTVPGVR
;
A
#
# COMPACT_ATOMS: atom_id res chain seq x y z
N GLU A 1 2.79 -7.34 10.36
CA GLU A 1 1.56 -6.75 9.74
C GLU A 1 0.26 -7.34 10.31
N SER A 2 0.33 -8.37 11.14
CA SER A 2 -0.83 -8.97 11.82
C SER A 2 -1.90 -9.57 10.88
N GLY A 3 -1.56 -9.87 9.63
CA GLY A 3 -2.44 -10.59 8.71
C GLY A 3 -2.44 -12.09 8.94
N GLU A 4 -3.45 -12.79 8.43
CA GLU A 4 -3.56 -14.25 8.53
C GLU A 4 -2.59 -14.97 7.57
N ASP A 5 -2.33 -14.35 6.40
CA ASP A 5 -1.45 -14.90 5.36
C ASP A 5 -0.74 -13.76 4.60
N CYS A 6 0.25 -14.14 3.79
CA CYS A 6 1.03 -13.21 2.98
C CYS A 6 1.39 -13.83 1.63
N ILE A 7 1.33 -13.01 0.57
CA ILE A 7 1.83 -13.37 -0.76
C ILE A 7 3.04 -12.50 -1.05
N VAL A 8 4.18 -13.14 -1.37
CA VAL A 8 5.40 -12.45 -1.75
C VAL A 8 5.59 -12.51 -3.26
N LEU A 9 5.84 -11.34 -3.86
CA LEU A 9 5.88 -11.11 -5.30
C LEU A 9 7.18 -10.42 -5.72
N ALA A 10 7.43 -10.36 -7.03
CA ALA A 10 8.69 -9.86 -7.60
C ALA A 10 9.00 -8.38 -7.31
N SER A 11 7.99 -7.57 -7.04
CA SER A 11 8.14 -6.13 -6.74
C SER A 11 6.90 -5.57 -6.03
N GLY A 12 7.01 -4.36 -5.45
CA GLY A 12 5.85 -3.64 -4.91
C GLY A 12 4.78 -3.37 -5.97
N VAL A 13 5.19 -3.04 -7.21
CA VAL A 13 4.24 -2.88 -8.33
C VAL A 13 3.55 -4.19 -8.69
N ALA A 14 4.26 -5.33 -8.60
CA ALA A 14 3.64 -6.65 -8.78
C ALA A 14 2.61 -6.96 -7.67
N ALA A 15 2.84 -6.49 -6.45
CA ALA A 15 1.86 -6.60 -5.37
C ALA A 15 0.62 -5.74 -5.64
N LEU A 16 0.79 -4.47 -6.00
CA LEU A 16 -0.31 -3.59 -6.37
C LEU A 16 -1.13 -4.14 -7.55
N SER A 17 -0.46 -4.49 -8.66
CA SER A 17 -1.14 -5.03 -9.84
C SER A 17 -1.82 -6.37 -9.54
N GLY A 18 -1.17 -7.25 -8.78
CA GLY A 18 -1.75 -8.54 -8.38
C GLY A 18 -3.03 -8.38 -7.55
N LEU A 19 -3.05 -7.43 -6.62
CA LEU A 19 -4.25 -7.07 -5.87
C LEU A 19 -5.37 -6.57 -6.80
N PHE A 20 -5.05 -5.58 -7.65
CA PHE A 20 -6.05 -4.96 -8.51
C PHE A 20 -6.62 -5.95 -9.55
N PHE A 21 -5.78 -6.76 -10.20
CA PHE A 21 -6.26 -7.79 -11.13
C PHE A 21 -7.11 -8.88 -10.48
N ALA A 22 -6.90 -9.16 -9.19
CA ALA A 22 -7.67 -10.17 -8.48
C ALA A 22 -9.03 -9.64 -8.00
N LEU A 23 -9.12 -8.36 -7.65
CA LEU A 23 -10.31 -7.80 -7.01
C LEU A 23 -11.21 -7.00 -7.96
N LEU A 24 -10.69 -6.51 -9.10
CA LEU A 24 -11.39 -5.58 -9.97
C LEU A 24 -11.72 -6.20 -11.31
N GLN A 25 -12.91 -5.90 -11.80
CA GLN A 25 -13.39 -6.26 -13.14
C GLN A 25 -13.99 -5.04 -13.85
N SER A 26 -14.27 -5.20 -15.14
CA SER A 26 -14.94 -4.14 -15.93
C SER A 26 -16.25 -3.70 -15.28
N GLY A 27 -16.43 -2.39 -15.16
CA GLY A 27 -17.58 -1.76 -14.52
C GLY A 27 -17.45 -1.54 -13.01
N ASP A 28 -16.41 -2.06 -12.36
CA ASP A 28 -16.12 -1.74 -10.96
C ASP A 28 -15.54 -0.33 -10.81
N HIS A 29 -15.66 0.24 -9.61
CA HIS A 29 -15.14 1.55 -9.27
C HIS A 29 -14.13 1.46 -8.12
N VAL A 30 -13.05 2.25 -8.22
CA VAL A 30 -11.99 2.37 -7.21
C VAL A 30 -11.81 3.83 -6.81
N ILE A 31 -11.74 4.07 -5.51
CA ILE A 31 -11.30 5.35 -4.94
C ILE A 31 -9.84 5.22 -4.53
N PHE A 32 -8.99 6.18 -4.89
CA PHE A 32 -7.62 6.20 -4.41
C PHE A 32 -7.12 7.60 -4.06
N SER A 33 -6.11 7.64 -3.19
CA SER A 33 -5.55 8.89 -2.67
C SER A 33 -4.89 9.72 -3.75
N SER A 34 -5.09 11.04 -3.71
CA SER A 34 -4.35 12.01 -4.53
C SER A 34 -2.85 12.05 -4.19
N VAL A 35 -2.48 11.63 -2.98
CA VAL A 35 -1.09 11.46 -2.56
C VAL A 35 -0.82 9.96 -2.52
N THR A 36 -0.16 9.46 -3.55
CA THR A 36 0.19 8.04 -3.69
C THR A 36 1.37 7.86 -4.63
N TYR A 37 2.03 6.71 -4.54
CA TYR A 37 3.10 6.36 -5.46
C TYR A 37 2.62 6.40 -6.92
N ILE A 38 3.41 7.01 -7.79
CA ILE A 38 3.03 7.25 -9.20
C ILE A 38 2.60 5.98 -9.96
N ALA A 39 3.10 4.80 -9.57
CA ALA A 39 2.67 3.57 -10.20
C ALA A 39 1.21 3.21 -9.91
N VAL A 40 0.66 3.58 -8.76
CA VAL A 40 -0.78 3.41 -8.45
C VAL A 40 -1.61 4.24 -9.44
N TYR A 41 -1.24 5.51 -9.63
CA TYR A 41 -1.90 6.36 -10.61
C TYR A 41 -1.87 5.75 -12.02
N ARG A 42 -0.68 5.30 -12.47
CA ARG A 42 -0.53 4.67 -13.79
C ARG A 42 -1.33 3.37 -13.91
N LEU A 43 -1.30 2.53 -12.89
CA LEU A 43 -2.07 1.29 -12.89
C LEU A 43 -3.57 1.59 -12.94
N LEU A 44 -4.10 2.34 -12.00
CA LEU A 44 -5.55 2.56 -11.88
C LEU A 44 -6.09 3.47 -12.98
N ASN A 45 -5.48 4.64 -13.18
CA ASN A 45 -6.04 5.64 -14.07
C ASN A 45 -5.65 5.45 -15.54
N GLU A 46 -4.40 5.00 -15.84
CA GLU A 46 -3.96 4.83 -17.23
C GLU A 46 -4.22 3.42 -17.77
N LEU A 47 -4.04 2.38 -16.93
CA LEU A 47 -4.19 1.00 -17.39
C LEU A 47 -5.60 0.46 -17.13
N PHE A 48 -6.03 0.41 -15.87
CA PHE A 48 -7.31 -0.19 -15.51
C PHE A 48 -8.49 0.60 -16.04
N ASN A 49 -8.48 1.92 -15.93
CA ASN A 49 -9.54 2.75 -16.46
C ASN A 49 -9.60 2.66 -18.00
N ASN A 50 -8.49 2.92 -18.68
CA ASN A 50 -8.51 3.02 -20.14
C ASN A 50 -8.64 1.67 -20.86
N LYS A 51 -8.11 0.58 -20.30
CA LYS A 51 -8.06 -0.72 -20.97
C LYS A 51 -9.05 -1.74 -20.41
N PHE A 52 -9.35 -1.67 -19.12
CA PHE A 52 -10.20 -2.65 -18.44
C PHE A 52 -11.53 -2.08 -17.97
N GLN A 53 -11.83 -0.81 -18.30
CA GLN A 53 -13.11 -0.14 -17.98
C GLN A 53 -13.43 -0.16 -16.47
N VAL A 54 -12.39 -0.10 -15.63
CA VAL A 54 -12.54 0.10 -14.19
C VAL A 54 -12.60 1.61 -13.94
N GLU A 55 -13.71 2.09 -13.40
CA GLU A 55 -13.88 3.50 -13.08
C GLU A 55 -12.99 3.90 -11.90
N THR A 56 -12.43 5.12 -11.93
CA THR A 56 -11.55 5.60 -10.87
C THR A 56 -11.95 6.99 -10.39
N THR A 57 -11.84 7.23 -9.08
CA THR A 57 -11.97 8.57 -8.50
C THR A 57 -10.78 8.85 -7.59
N ILE A 58 -10.11 9.97 -7.86
CA ILE A 58 -8.99 10.47 -7.05
C ILE A 58 -9.54 11.43 -6.01
N VAL A 59 -9.22 11.21 -4.74
CA VAL A 59 -9.67 12.08 -3.64
C VAL A 59 -8.51 12.51 -2.75
N ASP A 60 -8.69 13.64 -2.09
CA ASP A 60 -7.88 13.94 -0.90
C ASP A 60 -8.40 13.08 0.26
N THR A 61 -7.67 12.03 0.58
CA THR A 61 -8.06 11.07 1.63
C THR A 61 -7.85 11.59 3.06
N SER A 62 -7.38 12.83 3.24
CA SER A 62 -7.45 13.55 4.51
C SER A 62 -8.85 14.11 4.79
N ASP A 63 -9.66 14.28 3.75
CA ASP A 63 -11.08 14.70 3.83
C ASP A 63 -11.99 13.47 3.77
N LEU A 64 -12.46 13.02 4.94
CA LEU A 64 -13.37 11.87 5.06
C LEU A 64 -14.70 12.08 4.35
N ASP A 65 -15.18 13.32 4.28
CA ASP A 65 -16.42 13.65 3.54
C ASP A 65 -16.22 13.56 2.03
N ALA A 66 -15.02 13.88 1.53
CA ALA A 66 -14.68 13.67 0.11
C ALA A 66 -14.71 12.19 -0.24
N ILE A 67 -14.21 11.31 0.66
CA ILE A 67 -14.29 9.85 0.49
C ILE A 67 -15.76 9.42 0.42
N ARG A 68 -16.60 9.82 1.38
CA ARG A 68 -18.03 9.46 1.41
C ARG A 68 -18.77 9.89 0.13
N LYS A 69 -18.51 11.10 -0.36
CA LYS A 69 -19.12 11.64 -1.60
C LYS A 69 -18.66 10.92 -2.86
N ALA A 70 -17.46 10.33 -2.86
CA ALA A 70 -16.91 9.60 -3.99
C ALA A 70 -17.45 8.17 -4.11
N ILE A 71 -18.05 7.61 -3.05
CA ILE A 71 -18.59 6.25 -3.03
C ILE A 71 -19.75 6.12 -4.02
N ARG A 72 -19.75 5.06 -4.83
CA ARG A 72 -20.77 4.69 -5.81
C ARG A 72 -21.26 3.27 -5.53
N PRO A 73 -22.43 2.85 -6.07
CA PRO A 73 -22.95 1.49 -5.90
C PRO A 73 -21.99 0.39 -6.39
N ASN A 74 -21.11 0.71 -7.35
CA ASN A 74 -20.12 -0.18 -7.94
C ASN A 74 -18.71 0.00 -7.34
N THR A 75 -18.54 0.77 -6.25
CA THR A 75 -17.24 0.91 -5.58
C THR A 75 -16.86 -0.40 -4.90
N LYS A 76 -15.66 -0.92 -5.20
CA LYS A 76 -15.13 -2.17 -4.67
C LYS A 76 -13.94 -2.00 -3.74
N LEU A 77 -13.14 -0.97 -3.99
CA LEU A 77 -11.88 -0.78 -3.31
C LEU A 77 -11.62 0.70 -3.01
N ILE A 78 -11.14 0.98 -1.81
CA ILE A 78 -10.45 2.21 -1.47
C ILE A 78 -8.98 1.86 -1.30
N HIS A 79 -8.08 2.55 -2.02
CA HIS A 79 -6.64 2.37 -1.90
C HIS A 79 -5.97 3.65 -1.40
N ILE A 80 -5.21 3.56 -0.32
CA ILE A 80 -4.45 4.68 0.25
C ILE A 80 -2.99 4.30 0.47
N GLU A 81 -2.13 5.30 0.54
CA GLU A 81 -0.74 5.17 0.95
C GLU A 81 -0.48 6.13 2.11
N THR A 82 -0.08 5.60 3.27
CA THR A 82 0.16 6.43 4.45
C THR A 82 1.30 5.89 5.32
N PRO A 83 2.36 6.69 5.55
CA PRO A 83 2.60 8.06 5.03
C PRO A 83 2.74 8.09 3.50
N GLY A 84 2.13 9.08 2.85
CA GLY A 84 2.03 9.16 1.38
C GLY A 84 3.29 9.74 0.72
N ASN A 85 3.71 9.15 -0.37
CA ASN A 85 4.84 9.60 -1.18
C ASN A 85 4.39 10.67 -2.20
N PRO A 86 5.01 11.87 -2.29
CA PRO A 86 6.27 12.28 -1.60
C PRO A 86 6.05 13.17 -0.37
N THR A 87 4.85 13.57 -0.05
CA THR A 87 4.56 14.63 0.91
C THR A 87 4.56 14.17 2.38
N LEU A 88 4.64 12.86 2.62
CA LEU A 88 4.55 12.21 3.94
C LEU A 88 3.25 12.53 4.68
N THR A 89 2.18 12.81 3.93
CA THR A 89 0.85 13.02 4.51
C THR A 89 0.38 11.74 5.20
N VAL A 90 -0.16 11.90 6.41
CA VAL A 90 -0.68 10.77 7.21
C VAL A 90 -2.20 10.82 7.21
N PHE A 91 -2.82 9.66 6.99
CA PHE A 91 -4.27 9.48 6.96
C PHE A 91 -4.75 8.60 8.11
N ASP A 92 -5.97 8.84 8.58
CA ASP A 92 -6.59 8.02 9.62
C ASP A 92 -7.17 6.74 9.01
N ILE A 93 -6.36 5.67 9.06
CA ILE A 93 -6.73 4.35 8.51
C ILE A 93 -8.03 3.84 9.13
N ARG A 94 -8.22 4.02 10.45
CA ARG A 94 -9.39 3.50 11.16
C ARG A 94 -10.67 4.17 10.68
N ALA A 95 -10.67 5.50 10.60
CA ALA A 95 -11.83 6.25 10.12
C ALA A 95 -12.16 5.90 8.65
N ILE A 96 -11.13 5.70 7.81
CA ILE A 96 -11.34 5.30 6.40
C ILE A 96 -11.86 3.86 6.31
N ALA A 97 -11.35 2.94 7.15
CA ALA A 97 -11.84 1.56 7.22
C ALA A 97 -13.31 1.49 7.63
N GLU A 98 -13.71 2.26 8.64
CA GLU A 98 -15.10 2.36 9.06
C GLU A 98 -16.01 2.80 7.91
N ILE A 99 -15.63 3.87 7.18
CA ILE A 99 -16.39 4.34 6.00
C ILE A 99 -16.46 3.25 4.92
N ALA A 100 -15.35 2.59 4.62
CA ALA A 100 -15.32 1.54 3.61
C ALA A 100 -16.26 0.38 3.97
N HIS A 101 -16.16 -0.11 5.21
CA HIS A 101 -16.92 -1.26 5.68
C HIS A 101 -18.42 -0.96 5.85
N GLU A 102 -18.81 0.26 6.22
CA GLU A 102 -20.22 0.69 6.22
C GLU A 102 -20.90 0.49 4.85
N HIS A 103 -20.12 0.49 3.77
CA HIS A 103 -20.60 0.34 2.40
C HIS A 103 -20.20 -1.01 1.74
N GLY A 104 -19.62 -1.93 2.51
CA GLY A 104 -19.14 -3.22 1.99
C GLY A 104 -17.97 -3.11 1.02
N ILE A 105 -17.15 -2.05 1.15
CA ILE A 105 -15.98 -1.75 0.32
C ILE A 105 -14.73 -2.22 1.05
N LEU A 106 -13.77 -2.79 0.31
CA LEU A 106 -12.47 -3.20 0.85
C LEU A 106 -11.51 -2.02 0.93
N LEU A 107 -10.65 -2.02 1.98
CA LEU A 107 -9.58 -1.04 2.15
C LEU A 107 -8.21 -1.69 1.97
N SER A 108 -7.40 -1.17 1.06
CA SER A 108 -5.98 -1.51 0.94
C SER A 108 -5.08 -0.32 1.30
N VAL A 109 -4.04 -0.59 2.07
CA VAL A 109 -3.09 0.42 2.54
C VAL A 109 -1.68 0.04 2.11
N ASP A 110 -1.02 0.90 1.34
CA ASP A 110 0.42 0.80 1.11
C ASP A 110 1.15 1.36 2.34
N ASN A 111 1.82 0.46 3.06
CA ASN A 111 2.50 0.72 4.33
C ASN A 111 4.02 0.85 4.19
N THR A 112 4.51 0.92 2.97
CA THR A 112 5.93 0.84 2.64
C THR A 112 6.80 1.83 3.42
N PHE A 113 6.33 3.06 3.65
CA PHE A 113 7.12 4.08 4.36
C PHE A 113 7.10 3.91 5.88
N ALA A 114 5.99 3.48 6.44
CA ALA A 114 5.91 3.20 7.89
C ALA A 114 6.61 1.90 8.25
N SER A 115 6.47 0.87 7.42
CA SER A 115 6.82 -0.52 7.70
C SER A 115 6.04 -1.10 8.91
N PRO A 116 6.02 -2.43 9.11
CA PRO A 116 5.34 -3.03 10.26
C PRO A 116 5.92 -2.61 11.62
N TYR A 117 7.07 -1.94 11.61
CA TYR A 117 7.67 -1.40 12.82
C TYR A 117 6.90 -0.19 13.38
N ASN A 118 6.47 0.73 12.51
CA ASN A 118 5.80 1.96 12.92
C ASN A 118 4.27 1.86 12.84
N GLN A 119 3.73 1.08 11.91
CA GLN A 119 2.29 1.02 11.65
C GLN A 119 1.90 -0.37 11.15
N ARG A 120 0.73 -0.86 11.57
CA ARG A 120 0.14 -2.12 11.14
C ARG A 120 -1.29 -1.90 10.69
N PRO A 121 -1.53 -1.66 9.40
CA PRO A 121 -2.85 -1.28 8.89
C PRO A 121 -3.96 -2.28 9.19
N ILE A 122 -3.67 -3.59 9.20
CA ILE A 122 -4.66 -4.63 9.55
C ILE A 122 -5.22 -4.42 10.96
N GLU A 123 -4.39 -4.06 11.93
CA GLU A 123 -4.84 -3.77 13.32
C GLU A 123 -5.69 -2.49 13.40
N LEU A 124 -5.63 -1.65 12.37
CA LEU A 124 -6.39 -0.42 12.23
C LEU A 124 -7.64 -0.57 11.35
N GLY A 125 -7.92 -1.79 10.87
CA GLY A 125 -9.13 -2.11 10.12
C GLY A 125 -8.94 -2.24 8.60
N ALA A 126 -7.72 -2.13 8.06
CA ALA A 126 -7.50 -2.41 6.64
C ALA A 126 -7.70 -3.90 6.33
N ASP A 127 -8.22 -4.19 5.13
CA ASP A 127 -8.36 -5.56 4.64
C ASP A 127 -7.05 -6.08 4.04
N PHE A 128 -6.27 -5.17 3.46
CA PHE A 128 -4.97 -5.48 2.87
C PHE A 128 -3.90 -4.46 3.27
N THR A 129 -2.73 -4.99 3.58
CA THR A 129 -1.50 -4.19 3.63
C THR A 129 -0.63 -4.54 2.44
N ILE A 130 -0.15 -3.52 1.73
CA ILE A 130 0.83 -3.64 0.65
C ILE A 130 2.18 -3.16 1.16
N GLU A 131 3.22 -3.91 0.82
CA GLU A 131 4.60 -3.57 1.16
C GLU A 131 5.51 -3.67 -0.05
N SER A 132 6.24 -2.63 -0.34
CA SER A 132 7.42 -2.76 -1.20
C SER A 132 8.59 -3.27 -0.34
N LEU A 133 8.81 -4.58 -0.37
CA LEU A 133 9.93 -5.21 0.33
C LEU A 133 11.29 -4.68 -0.11
N THR A 134 11.34 -4.07 -1.30
CA THR A 134 12.49 -3.37 -1.89
C THR A 134 13.04 -2.26 -0.99
N LYS A 135 12.16 -1.63 -0.18
CA LYS A 135 12.46 -0.43 0.61
C LYS A 135 12.98 -0.79 2.01
N TYR A 136 12.32 -0.33 3.05
CA TYR A 136 12.81 -0.49 4.43
C TYR A 136 12.90 -1.94 4.90
N ILE A 137 12.02 -2.83 4.46
CA ILE A 137 12.06 -4.23 4.89
C ILE A 137 13.37 -4.89 4.47
N ASN A 138 13.75 -4.81 3.20
CA ASN A 138 15.07 -5.25 2.75
C ASN A 138 16.17 -4.30 3.28
N GLY A 139 16.05 -3.00 3.00
CA GLY A 139 16.85 -1.92 3.58
C GLY A 139 18.30 -1.80 3.09
N HIS A 140 18.74 -2.60 2.10
CA HIS A 140 20.12 -2.65 1.62
C HIS A 140 20.27 -2.24 0.15
N GLY A 141 19.18 -2.01 -0.59
CA GLY A 141 19.19 -1.56 -1.98
C GLY A 141 19.65 -2.61 -2.99
N ASP A 142 19.70 -3.87 -2.62
CA ASP A 142 20.29 -4.99 -3.37
C ASP A 142 19.27 -6.04 -3.83
N ALA A 143 17.99 -5.90 -3.46
CA ALA A 143 16.92 -6.80 -3.86
C ALA A 143 15.59 -6.08 -4.07
N MET A 144 14.75 -6.63 -4.93
CA MET A 144 13.38 -6.18 -5.16
C MET A 144 12.39 -7.24 -4.72
N GLY A 145 11.27 -6.78 -4.16
CA GLY A 145 10.15 -7.62 -3.79
C GLY A 145 8.93 -6.79 -3.40
N GLY A 146 7.79 -7.44 -3.35
CA GLY A 146 6.55 -6.87 -2.85
C GLY A 146 5.81 -7.90 -2.03
N ALA A 147 4.91 -7.44 -1.17
CA ALA A 147 4.05 -8.32 -0.39
C ALA A 147 2.62 -7.78 -0.35
N ILE A 148 1.66 -8.70 -0.31
CA ILE A 148 0.25 -8.45 -0.01
C ILE A 148 -0.06 -9.26 1.23
N ILE A 149 -0.55 -8.59 2.27
CA ILE A 149 -0.89 -9.19 3.56
C ILE A 149 -2.38 -8.96 3.80
N GLY A 150 -3.09 -9.96 4.33
CA GLY A 150 -4.52 -9.85 4.61
C GLY A 150 -5.11 -11.15 5.14
N LYS A 151 -6.44 -11.32 4.99
CA LYS A 151 -7.13 -12.55 5.32
C LYS A 151 -6.85 -13.63 4.28
N LYS A 152 -6.70 -14.86 4.75
CA LYS A 152 -6.37 -16.02 3.91
C LYS A 152 -7.35 -16.21 2.74
N GLU A 153 -8.64 -16.05 2.97
CA GLU A 153 -9.69 -16.24 1.93
C GLU A 153 -9.46 -15.33 0.71
N TYR A 154 -9.11 -14.06 0.91
CA TYR A 154 -8.79 -13.14 -0.19
C TYR A 154 -7.44 -13.46 -0.81
N LEU A 155 -6.45 -13.83 0.02
CA LEU A 155 -5.11 -14.10 -0.47
C LEU A 155 -5.03 -15.36 -1.33
N ASP A 156 -5.87 -16.36 -1.10
CA ASP A 156 -5.94 -17.53 -1.98
C ASP A 156 -6.38 -17.15 -3.40
N LEU A 157 -7.37 -16.26 -3.55
CA LEU A 157 -7.79 -15.71 -4.84
C LEU A 157 -6.67 -14.89 -5.48
N ILE A 158 -6.07 -13.99 -4.72
CA ILE A 158 -5.00 -13.10 -5.21
C ILE A 158 -3.78 -13.93 -5.65
N ARG A 159 -3.44 -14.99 -4.92
CA ARG A 159 -2.33 -15.91 -5.26
C ARG A 159 -2.56 -16.59 -6.61
N ALA A 160 -3.76 -17.08 -6.85
CA ALA A 160 -4.10 -17.70 -8.13
C ALA A 160 -3.94 -16.70 -9.30
N GLN A 161 -4.35 -15.45 -9.12
CA GLN A 161 -4.22 -14.44 -10.17
C GLN A 161 -2.78 -13.92 -10.31
N SER A 162 -2.15 -13.52 -9.21
CA SER A 162 -0.85 -12.83 -9.26
C SER A 162 0.33 -13.77 -9.52
N GLN A 163 0.39 -14.92 -8.85
CA GLN A 163 1.53 -15.85 -8.99
C GLN A 163 1.33 -16.83 -10.15
N VAL A 164 0.11 -17.38 -10.30
CA VAL A 164 -0.14 -18.43 -11.32
C VAL A 164 -0.40 -17.78 -12.67
N ASN A 165 -1.41 -16.90 -12.77
CA ASN A 165 -1.83 -16.36 -14.06
C ASN A 165 -0.91 -15.26 -14.59
N LEU A 166 -0.44 -14.33 -13.72
CA LEU A 166 0.46 -13.25 -14.11
C LEU A 166 1.94 -13.59 -13.97
N GLY A 167 2.28 -14.70 -13.30
CA GLY A 167 3.67 -15.14 -13.13
C GLY A 167 4.54 -14.18 -12.31
N ALA A 168 3.97 -13.36 -11.44
CA ALA A 168 4.67 -12.32 -10.67
C ALA A 168 5.45 -12.88 -9.47
N THR A 169 6.08 -14.03 -9.63
CA THR A 169 6.82 -14.75 -8.57
C THR A 169 8.15 -14.09 -8.25
N ILE A 170 8.49 -14.03 -6.96
CA ILE A 170 9.81 -13.57 -6.52
C ILE A 170 10.89 -14.61 -6.83
N SER A 171 12.10 -14.17 -7.18
CA SER A 171 13.22 -15.09 -7.31
C SER A 171 13.69 -15.59 -5.94
N PRO A 172 14.16 -16.85 -5.82
CA PRO A 172 14.69 -17.37 -4.55
C PRO A 172 15.86 -16.54 -4.01
N PHE A 173 16.69 -15.98 -4.88
CA PHE A 173 17.80 -15.13 -4.49
C PHE A 173 17.34 -13.82 -3.84
N ASN A 174 16.37 -13.12 -4.46
CA ASN A 174 15.79 -11.91 -3.87
C ASN A 174 15.08 -12.22 -2.55
N ALA A 175 14.34 -13.33 -2.47
CA ALA A 175 13.69 -13.75 -1.24
C ALA A 175 14.70 -13.95 -0.11
N TRP A 176 15.82 -14.61 -0.39
CA TRP A 176 16.90 -14.82 0.57
C TRP A 176 17.53 -13.51 1.04
N LEU A 177 17.85 -12.57 0.13
CA LEU A 177 18.40 -11.25 0.48
C LEU A 177 17.42 -10.45 1.35
N ILE A 178 16.13 -10.44 0.99
CA ILE A 178 15.09 -9.74 1.76
C ILE A 178 14.93 -10.33 3.15
N MET A 179 14.90 -11.65 3.27
CA MET A 179 14.86 -12.32 4.58
C MET A 179 16.07 -11.92 5.44
N ARG A 180 17.27 -11.92 4.86
CA ARG A 180 18.48 -11.50 5.55
C ARG A 180 18.44 -10.02 5.95
N GLY A 181 18.02 -9.14 5.05
CA GLY A 181 17.91 -7.70 5.30
C GLY A 181 16.85 -7.34 6.36
N SER A 182 15.74 -8.07 6.40
CA SER A 182 14.64 -7.82 7.34
C SER A 182 15.02 -8.01 8.81
N VAL A 183 16.03 -8.83 9.10
CA VAL A 183 16.49 -9.08 10.49
C VAL A 183 16.89 -7.79 11.22
N THR A 184 17.42 -6.81 10.50
CA THR A 184 17.83 -5.52 11.07
C THR A 184 16.76 -4.44 11.00
N LEU A 185 15.56 -4.73 10.48
CA LEU A 185 14.50 -3.74 10.32
C LEU A 185 14.21 -2.93 11.59
N PRO A 186 14.02 -3.54 12.78
CA PRO A 186 13.71 -2.77 13.98
C PRO A 186 14.82 -1.77 14.36
N LEU A 187 16.08 -2.18 14.24
CA LEU A 187 17.23 -1.33 14.54
C LEU A 187 17.30 -0.14 13.56
N ARG A 188 17.11 -0.42 12.27
CA ARG A 188 17.17 0.60 11.23
C ARG A 188 16.01 1.59 11.35
N MET A 189 14.77 1.10 11.56
CA MET A 189 13.62 1.98 11.70
C MET A 189 13.69 2.85 12.94
N LYS A 190 14.17 2.33 14.07
CA LYS A 190 14.44 3.13 15.25
C LYS A 190 15.41 4.28 14.93
N GLN A 191 16.52 3.97 14.26
CA GLN A 191 17.52 4.99 13.92
C GLN A 191 16.98 5.98 12.88
N HIS A 192 16.19 5.54 11.89
CA HIS A 192 15.54 6.43 10.94
C HIS A 192 14.61 7.42 11.65
N ASN A 193 13.77 6.94 12.57
CA ASN A 193 12.85 7.80 13.33
C ASN A 193 13.61 8.86 14.15
N GLU A 194 14.67 8.45 14.86
CA GLU A 194 15.50 9.38 15.64
C GLU A 194 16.17 10.43 14.75
N ASN A 195 16.71 10.01 13.61
CA ASN A 195 17.38 10.91 12.67
C ASN A 195 16.38 11.88 12.02
N ALA A 196 15.23 11.38 11.58
CA ALA A 196 14.18 12.21 10.98
C ALA A 196 13.70 13.29 11.94
N MET A 197 13.48 12.95 13.21
CA MET A 197 13.09 13.93 14.23
C MET A 197 14.17 14.99 14.49
N LYS A 198 15.46 14.61 14.52
CA LYS A 198 16.57 15.56 14.65
C LYS A 198 16.63 16.53 13.47
N VAL A 199 16.52 15.99 12.24
CA VAL A 199 16.54 16.79 11.02
C VAL A 199 15.32 17.73 10.95
N ALA A 200 14.13 17.24 11.23
CA ALA A 200 12.90 18.04 11.24
C ALA A 200 12.97 19.19 12.25
N ASN A 201 13.45 18.90 13.47
CA ASN A 201 13.63 19.92 14.50
C ASN A 201 14.68 20.97 14.12
N TYR A 202 15.77 20.55 13.49
CA TYR A 202 16.78 21.48 12.98
C TYR A 202 16.19 22.37 11.86
N LEU A 203 15.51 21.77 10.87
CA LEU A 203 14.95 22.51 9.74
C LEU A 203 13.93 23.57 10.17
N LYS A 204 13.15 23.33 11.24
CA LYS A 204 12.25 24.35 11.82
C LYS A 204 12.98 25.62 12.29
N THR A 205 14.29 25.56 12.56
CA THR A 205 15.08 26.70 13.00
C THR A 205 15.75 27.44 11.83
N VAL A 206 15.70 26.87 10.61
CA VAL A 206 16.38 27.44 9.44
C VAL A 206 15.49 28.50 8.77
N PRO A 207 15.95 29.77 8.63
CA PRO A 207 15.16 30.78 7.94
C PRO A 207 14.83 30.39 6.50
N GLY A 208 13.56 30.60 6.12
CA GLY A 208 13.06 30.27 4.77
C GLY A 208 12.55 28.84 4.58
N VAL A 209 12.74 27.95 5.55
CA VAL A 209 12.07 26.60 5.57
C VAL A 209 10.69 26.77 6.21
N ARG A 210 9.66 26.22 5.56
CA ARG A 210 8.26 26.26 6.01
C ARG A 210 7.73 24.85 6.20
#